data_66ada1306de2319a0bc325fce020281a
#
_entry.id   66ada1306de2319a0bc325fce020281a
#
_cell.length_a   1.000
_cell.length_b   1.000
_cell.length_c   1.000
_cell.angle_alpha   90.00
_cell.angle_beta   90.00
_cell.angle_gamma   90.00
#
_symmetry.space_group_name_H-M   'P 1'
#
loop_
_entity.id
_entity.type
_entity.pdbx_description
1 polymer ?
#
loop_
_entity_poly.entity_id
_entity_poly.type
_entity_poly.pdbx_seq_one_letter_code
_entity_poly.pdbx_strand_id
1 'polypeptide(L)'
;PEMSRGLGDVYKRQDQMVLTVGYDIENLTDPARRAKYHGAVEKDPYGREIPKQAHGSINLDEHTSSTRKIMCAVSELFDRIVDKNLLVRRMYVVANHVLPEADAPKKNYGAVQLDLFTDYAAEEEKQKAEDAALERERKIQKAALAIKKKYGKNAILKAMNLEEGATAKDRNAQIGGHKA
;
A
#
# COMPACT_ATOMS: atom_id res chain seq x y z
N PRO A 1 22.64 0.27 8.93
CA PRO A 1 21.64 1.01 8.15
C PRO A 1 20.26 0.42 8.43
N GLU A 2 19.51 1.11 9.28
CA GLU A 2 18.11 0.74 9.53
C GLU A 2 17.32 0.93 8.23
N MET A 3 16.99 -0.16 7.59
CA MET A 3 15.99 -0.15 6.54
C MET A 3 14.65 0.25 7.17
N SER A 4 14.23 1.50 6.94
CA SER A 4 12.88 1.93 7.28
C SER A 4 11.92 1.11 6.43
N ARG A 5 11.24 0.14 7.04
CA ARG A 5 10.27 -0.76 6.41
C ARG A 5 8.93 -0.05 6.22
N GLY A 6 8.93 1.09 5.54
CA GLY A 6 7.71 1.82 5.24
C GLY A 6 7.43 1.77 3.74
N LEU A 7 6.24 1.34 3.37
CA LEU A 7 5.68 1.64 2.05
C LEU A 7 5.70 3.16 1.89
N GLY A 8 6.35 3.66 0.84
CA GLY A 8 6.48 5.10 0.60
C GLY A 8 7.65 5.76 1.33
N ASP A 9 8.82 5.12 1.35
CA ASP A 9 10.06 5.81 1.70
C ASP A 9 10.26 6.97 0.73
N VAL A 10 10.35 8.19 1.27
CA VAL A 10 10.46 9.44 0.48
C VAL A 10 11.67 9.44 -0.46
N TYR A 11 12.68 8.63 -0.17
CA TYR A 11 13.91 8.50 -0.94
C TYR A 11 13.93 7.32 -1.90
N LYS A 12 12.84 6.54 -1.96
CA LYS A 12 12.67 5.40 -2.84
C LYS A 12 11.39 5.53 -3.63
N ARG A 13 11.41 5.04 -4.86
CA ARG A 13 10.26 5.04 -5.76
C ARG A 13 10.05 3.64 -6.30
N GLN A 14 8.81 3.25 -6.48
CA GLN A 14 8.36 1.97 -7.05
C GLN A 14 7.29 2.21 -8.11
N ASP A 15 7.15 1.26 -9.03
CA ASP A 15 6.17 1.29 -10.10
C ASP A 15 5.19 0.12 -10.09
N GLN A 16 5.35 -0.83 -9.16
CA GLN A 16 4.44 -1.97 -9.05
C GLN A 16 4.16 -2.30 -7.58
N MET A 17 2.89 -2.57 -7.30
CA MET A 17 2.44 -3.05 -6.00
C MET A 17 1.88 -4.46 -6.14
N VAL A 18 2.19 -5.31 -5.15
CA VAL A 18 1.65 -6.67 -5.04
C VAL A 18 0.87 -6.77 -3.75
N LEU A 19 -0.34 -7.31 -3.83
CA LEU A 19 -1.20 -7.56 -2.70
C LEU A 19 -1.45 -9.06 -2.56
N THR A 20 -1.26 -9.57 -1.35
CA THR A 20 -1.63 -10.93 -0.97
C THR A 20 -2.50 -10.89 0.27
N VAL A 21 -3.69 -11.46 0.20
CA VAL A 21 -4.66 -11.51 1.31
C VAL A 21 -4.93 -12.95 1.67
N GLY A 22 -4.51 -13.33 2.88
CA GLY A 22 -4.77 -14.64 3.44
C GLY A 22 -6.06 -14.63 4.27
N TYR A 23 -6.92 -15.61 4.02
CA TYR A 23 -8.19 -15.77 4.72
C TYR A 23 -8.04 -16.60 5.99
N ASP A 24 -8.99 -16.43 6.90
CA ASP A 24 -9.00 -17.20 8.16
C ASP A 24 -9.52 -18.62 7.93
N ILE A 25 -9.00 -19.56 8.73
CA ILE A 25 -9.44 -20.95 8.76
C ILE A 25 -10.91 -21.07 9.17
N GLU A 26 -11.43 -20.14 9.95
CA GLU A 26 -12.81 -20.11 10.39
C GLU A 26 -13.80 -20.08 9.22
N ASN A 27 -13.41 -19.57 8.05
CA ASN A 27 -14.22 -19.67 6.83
C ASN A 27 -14.52 -21.13 6.41
N LEU A 28 -13.70 -22.10 6.83
CA LEU A 28 -13.88 -23.53 6.50
C LEU A 28 -14.27 -24.38 7.70
N THR A 29 -14.00 -23.93 8.94
CA THR A 29 -14.32 -24.68 10.16
C THR A 29 -15.70 -24.36 10.73
N ASP A 30 -16.22 -23.15 10.46
CA ASP A 30 -17.60 -22.80 10.76
C ASP A 30 -18.54 -23.41 9.72
N PRO A 31 -19.51 -24.27 10.12
CA PRO A 31 -20.42 -24.94 9.18
C PRO A 31 -21.25 -23.98 8.32
N ALA A 32 -21.68 -22.85 8.91
CA ALA A 32 -22.51 -21.87 8.19
C ALA A 32 -21.70 -21.10 7.13
N ARG A 33 -20.42 -20.81 7.41
CA ARG A 33 -19.49 -20.18 6.46
C ARG A 33 -19.04 -21.18 5.41
N ARG A 34 -18.68 -22.40 5.84
CA ARG A 34 -18.25 -23.48 4.93
C ARG A 34 -19.29 -23.83 3.88
N ALA A 35 -20.57 -23.85 4.26
CA ALA A 35 -21.67 -24.12 3.33
C ALA A 35 -21.81 -23.06 2.20
N LYS A 36 -21.35 -21.84 2.45
CA LYS A 36 -21.39 -20.73 1.48
C LYS A 36 -20.12 -20.62 0.64
N TYR A 37 -19.05 -21.28 1.05
CA TYR A 37 -17.77 -21.19 0.35
C TYR A 37 -17.62 -22.29 -0.71
N HIS A 38 -17.52 -21.89 -1.97
CA HIS A 38 -17.35 -22.79 -3.12
C HIS A 38 -16.02 -22.56 -3.85
N GLY A 39 -15.13 -21.75 -3.27
CA GLY A 39 -13.82 -21.43 -3.84
C GLY A 39 -12.78 -22.54 -3.64
N ALA A 40 -11.59 -22.29 -4.16
CA ALA A 40 -10.47 -23.22 -4.02
C ALA A 40 -9.94 -23.24 -2.57
N VAL A 41 -9.53 -24.43 -2.13
CA VAL A 41 -8.94 -24.66 -0.82
C VAL A 41 -7.45 -25.02 -0.99
N GLU A 42 -6.60 -24.49 -0.11
CA GLU A 42 -5.19 -24.82 -0.04
C GLU A 42 -4.79 -25.23 1.38
N LYS A 43 -3.63 -25.84 1.54
CA LYS A 43 -3.10 -26.20 2.87
C LYS A 43 -2.07 -25.18 3.32
N ASP A 44 -2.20 -24.75 4.57
CA ASP A 44 -1.19 -23.90 5.21
C ASP A 44 0.08 -24.73 5.57
N PRO A 45 1.17 -24.09 6.03
CA PRO A 45 2.40 -24.79 6.43
C PRO A 45 2.21 -25.82 7.55
N TYR A 46 1.09 -25.79 8.27
CA TYR A 46 0.73 -26.73 9.33
C TYR A 46 -0.21 -27.85 8.82
N GLY A 47 -0.49 -27.90 7.52
CA GLY A 47 -1.35 -28.89 6.90
C GLY A 47 -2.85 -28.64 7.05
N ARG A 48 -3.27 -27.50 7.58
CA ARG A 48 -4.68 -27.14 7.77
C ARG A 48 -5.26 -26.57 6.49
N GLU A 49 -6.50 -26.94 6.20
CA GLU A 49 -7.22 -26.38 5.06
C GLU A 49 -7.63 -24.94 5.32
N ILE A 50 -7.33 -24.07 4.38
CA ILE A 50 -7.71 -22.66 4.36
C ILE A 50 -8.24 -22.28 2.98
N PRO A 51 -9.08 -21.25 2.85
CA PRO A 51 -9.44 -20.71 1.54
C PRO A 51 -8.17 -20.25 0.80
N LYS A 52 -8.12 -20.48 -0.51
CA LYS A 52 -7.01 -20.02 -1.33
C LYS A 52 -6.84 -18.51 -1.18
N GLN A 53 -5.58 -18.08 -0.96
CA GLN A 53 -5.27 -16.65 -0.78
C GLN A 53 -5.58 -15.87 -2.07
N ALA A 54 -6.10 -14.66 -1.89
CA ALA A 54 -6.18 -13.69 -2.99
C ALA A 54 -4.78 -13.11 -3.23
N HIS A 55 -4.33 -13.11 -4.47
CA HIS A 55 -3.02 -12.61 -4.86
C HIS A 55 -3.12 -11.89 -6.19
N GLY A 56 -2.47 -10.74 -6.29
CA GLY A 56 -2.43 -9.97 -7.53
C GLY A 56 -1.41 -8.85 -7.49
N SER A 57 -1.18 -8.26 -8.64
CA SER A 57 -0.32 -7.09 -8.79
C SER A 57 -1.02 -5.99 -9.57
N ILE A 58 -0.57 -4.77 -9.36
CA ILE A 58 -0.98 -3.58 -10.09
C ILE A 58 0.24 -2.72 -10.38
N ASN A 59 0.37 -2.31 -11.63
CA ASN A 59 1.40 -1.36 -12.04
C ASN A 59 0.92 0.06 -11.75
N LEU A 60 1.85 0.90 -11.35
CA LEU A 60 1.65 2.34 -11.25
C LEU A 60 2.09 2.98 -12.57
N ASP A 61 1.45 4.08 -12.95
CA ASP A 61 1.77 4.77 -14.22
C ASP A 61 3.19 5.31 -14.25
N GLU A 62 3.80 5.49 -13.07
CA GLU A 62 5.14 6.01 -12.92
C GLU A 62 5.80 5.51 -11.64
N HIS A 63 7.13 5.53 -11.58
CA HIS A 63 7.87 5.33 -10.34
C HIS A 63 7.53 6.44 -9.34
N THR A 64 6.87 6.09 -8.25
CA THR A 64 6.36 7.05 -7.27
C THR A 64 6.63 6.65 -5.83
N SER A 65 6.72 7.63 -4.94
CA SER A 65 6.68 7.49 -3.48
C SER A 65 5.40 8.10 -2.88
N SER A 66 4.46 8.55 -3.72
CA SER A 66 3.21 9.14 -3.26
C SER A 66 2.34 8.11 -2.55
N THR A 67 2.08 8.34 -1.26
CA THR A 67 1.19 7.50 -0.47
C THR A 67 -0.22 7.46 -1.07
N ARG A 68 -0.69 8.60 -1.60
CA ARG A 68 -2.02 8.70 -2.23
C ARG A 68 -2.12 7.79 -3.45
N LYS A 69 -1.16 7.86 -4.38
CA LYS A 69 -1.16 7.01 -5.59
C LYS A 69 -1.06 5.52 -5.24
N ILE A 70 -0.16 5.17 -4.31
CA ILE A 70 0.00 3.79 -3.83
C ILE A 70 -1.29 3.27 -3.18
N MET A 71 -1.91 4.06 -2.30
CA MET A 71 -3.15 3.67 -1.62
C MET A 71 -4.31 3.49 -2.60
N CYS A 72 -4.48 4.40 -3.57
CA CYS A 72 -5.49 4.25 -4.61
C CYS A 72 -5.30 2.95 -5.40
N ALA A 73 -4.09 2.68 -5.88
CA ALA A 73 -3.78 1.47 -6.65
C ALA A 73 -3.99 0.19 -5.82
N VAL A 74 -3.53 0.16 -4.57
CA VAL A 74 -3.71 -1.01 -3.69
C VAL A 74 -5.19 -1.22 -3.33
N SER A 75 -5.97 -0.14 -3.14
CA SER A 75 -7.41 -0.25 -2.90
C SER A 75 -8.15 -0.79 -4.11
N GLU A 76 -7.82 -0.32 -5.31
CA GLU A 76 -8.37 -0.86 -6.56
C GLU A 76 -8.04 -2.35 -6.72
N LEU A 77 -6.78 -2.72 -6.47
CA LEU A 77 -6.35 -4.11 -6.52
C LEU A 77 -7.11 -4.97 -5.52
N PHE A 78 -7.28 -4.47 -4.27
CA PHE A 78 -8.06 -5.14 -3.23
C PHE A 78 -9.49 -5.40 -3.68
N ASP A 79 -10.18 -4.39 -4.20
CA ASP A 79 -11.56 -4.51 -4.68
C ASP A 79 -11.71 -5.51 -5.83
N ARG A 80 -10.67 -5.66 -6.64
CA ARG A 80 -10.64 -6.56 -7.80
C ARG A 80 -10.42 -8.02 -7.43
N ILE A 81 -9.56 -8.31 -6.40
CA ILE A 81 -9.11 -9.68 -6.14
C ILE A 81 -9.69 -10.31 -4.87
N VAL A 82 -10.18 -9.50 -3.91
CA VAL A 82 -10.56 -10.00 -2.58
C VAL A 82 -12.03 -10.36 -2.52
N ASP A 83 -12.33 -11.57 -2.04
CA ASP A 83 -13.69 -11.95 -1.67
C ASP A 83 -14.06 -11.32 -0.32
N LYS A 84 -14.93 -10.31 -0.38
CA LYS A 84 -15.38 -9.53 0.79
C LYS A 84 -16.30 -10.31 1.75
N ASN A 85 -16.75 -11.51 1.36
CA ASN A 85 -17.59 -12.37 2.20
C ASN A 85 -16.75 -13.23 3.15
N LEU A 86 -15.44 -13.31 2.93
CA LEU A 86 -14.54 -14.12 3.72
C LEU A 86 -13.87 -13.31 4.83
N LEU A 87 -13.67 -13.97 5.98
CA LEU A 87 -12.85 -13.40 7.05
C LEU A 87 -11.40 -13.34 6.63
N VAL A 88 -10.83 -12.15 6.67
CA VAL A 88 -9.41 -11.91 6.38
C VAL A 88 -8.59 -12.10 7.65
N ARG A 89 -7.53 -12.90 7.57
CA ARG A 89 -6.58 -13.13 8.66
C ARG A 89 -5.36 -12.22 8.58
N ARG A 90 -4.82 -12.05 7.37
CA ARG A 90 -3.58 -11.30 7.16
C ARG A 90 -3.53 -10.70 5.77
N MET A 91 -2.76 -9.63 5.67
CA MET A 91 -2.56 -8.92 4.40
C MET A 91 -1.08 -8.57 4.26
N TYR A 92 -0.54 -8.80 3.08
CA TYR A 92 0.81 -8.39 2.71
C TYR A 92 0.75 -7.46 1.51
N VAL A 93 1.43 -6.34 1.63
CA VAL A 93 1.62 -5.40 0.54
C VAL A 93 3.11 -5.31 0.27
N VAL A 94 3.51 -5.58 -0.96
CA VAL A 94 4.90 -5.57 -1.40
C VAL A 94 5.06 -4.55 -2.50
N ALA A 95 6.12 -3.76 -2.42
CA ALA A 95 6.55 -2.86 -3.48
C ALA A 95 7.64 -3.54 -4.31
N ASN A 96 7.44 -3.62 -5.61
CA ASN A 96 8.43 -4.13 -6.56
C ASN A 96 9.11 -2.99 -7.32
N HIS A 97 10.24 -3.32 -7.94
CA HIS A 97 11.07 -2.38 -8.73
C HIS A 97 11.42 -1.11 -7.94
N VAL A 98 11.79 -1.31 -6.67
CA VAL A 98 12.11 -0.20 -5.77
C VAL A 98 13.48 0.35 -6.12
N LEU A 99 13.52 1.61 -6.54
CA LEU A 99 14.73 2.33 -6.91
C LEU A 99 14.97 3.53 -5.97
N PRO A 100 16.24 3.91 -5.73
CA PRO A 100 16.54 5.21 -5.16
C PRO A 100 15.93 6.33 -6.01
N GLU A 101 15.52 7.41 -5.40
CA GLU A 101 14.90 8.53 -6.12
C GLU A 101 15.80 9.11 -7.21
N ALA A 102 17.13 9.09 -6.98
CA ALA A 102 18.12 9.59 -7.95
C ALA A 102 18.15 8.74 -9.25
N ASP A 103 17.84 7.44 -9.13
CA ASP A 103 17.91 6.47 -10.23
C ASP A 103 16.54 6.24 -10.89
N ALA A 104 15.47 6.76 -10.29
CA ALA A 104 14.13 6.60 -10.82
C ALA A 104 13.98 7.36 -12.15
N PRO A 105 13.39 6.73 -13.18
CA PRO A 105 13.14 7.41 -14.46
C PRO A 105 12.35 8.70 -14.21
N LYS A 106 12.84 9.78 -14.76
CA LYS A 106 12.07 11.03 -14.80
C LYS A 106 10.87 10.81 -15.72
N LYS A 107 9.71 11.36 -15.34
CA LYS A 107 8.53 11.34 -16.20
C LYS A 107 8.89 11.95 -17.54
N ASN A 108 9.06 11.11 -18.56
CA ASN A 108 9.20 11.61 -19.92
C ASN A 108 7.81 12.04 -20.37
N TYR A 109 7.59 13.32 -20.41
CA TYR A 109 6.50 13.88 -21.20
C TYR A 109 6.88 13.66 -22.68
N GLY A 110 6.68 12.42 -23.15
CA GLY A 110 6.87 12.08 -24.56
C GLY A 110 6.11 13.05 -25.41
N ALA A 111 6.56 13.24 -26.68
CA ALA A 111 5.82 14.07 -27.61
C ALA A 111 4.35 13.62 -27.60
N VAL A 112 3.49 14.42 -26.99
CA VAL A 112 2.05 14.18 -26.95
C VAL A 112 1.62 14.27 -28.41
N GLN A 113 1.14 13.18 -28.97
CA GLN A 113 0.49 13.22 -30.27
C GLN A 113 -0.71 14.14 -30.11
N LEU A 114 -0.63 15.32 -30.74
CA LEU A 114 -1.66 16.34 -30.65
C LEU A 114 -2.97 15.78 -31.22
N ASP A 115 -3.94 15.57 -30.37
CA ASP A 115 -5.30 15.23 -30.76
C ASP A 115 -6.10 16.55 -30.91
N LEU A 116 -6.79 16.69 -32.03
CA LEU A 116 -7.56 17.90 -32.39
C LEU A 116 -8.73 18.21 -31.42
N PHE A 117 -9.10 17.25 -30.58
CA PHE A 117 -10.26 17.36 -29.69
C PHE A 117 -9.89 17.48 -28.20
N THR A 118 -8.59 17.49 -27.85
CA THR A 118 -8.12 17.59 -26.49
C THR A 118 -7.84 19.04 -26.12
N ASP A 119 -8.45 19.52 -25.04
CA ASP A 119 -8.13 20.82 -24.44
C ASP A 119 -6.79 20.75 -23.69
N TYR A 120 -5.71 21.01 -24.38
CA TYR A 120 -4.35 20.98 -23.82
C TYR A 120 -4.13 21.98 -22.68
N ALA A 121 -4.84 23.11 -22.70
CA ALA A 121 -4.71 24.10 -21.64
C ALA A 121 -5.28 23.57 -20.33
N ALA A 122 -6.45 22.94 -20.36
CA ALA A 122 -7.06 22.31 -19.20
C ALA A 122 -6.24 21.12 -18.69
N GLU A 123 -5.63 20.34 -19.58
CA GLU A 123 -4.78 19.22 -19.20
C GLU A 123 -3.45 19.68 -18.57
N GLU A 124 -2.86 20.75 -19.10
CA GLU A 124 -1.66 21.38 -18.52
C GLU A 124 -1.93 21.96 -17.12
N GLU A 125 -3.07 22.62 -16.93
CA GLU A 125 -3.48 23.11 -15.59
C GLU A 125 -3.68 21.96 -14.59
N LYS A 126 -4.35 20.89 -15.02
CA LYS A 126 -4.55 19.69 -14.21
C LYS A 126 -3.22 19.04 -13.83
N GLN A 127 -2.29 18.94 -14.78
CA GLN A 127 -0.97 18.40 -14.53
C GLN A 127 -0.17 19.26 -13.55
N LYS A 128 -0.19 20.59 -13.71
CA LYS A 128 0.47 21.52 -12.77
C LYS A 128 -0.12 21.41 -11.36
N ALA A 129 -1.43 21.26 -11.25
CA ALA A 129 -2.11 21.07 -9.97
C ALA A 129 -1.72 19.74 -9.31
N GLU A 130 -1.60 18.67 -10.09
CA GLU A 130 -1.16 17.37 -9.60
C GLU A 130 0.31 17.40 -9.14
N ASP A 131 1.20 17.99 -9.92
CA ASP A 131 2.61 18.12 -9.57
C ASP A 131 2.80 18.95 -8.29
N ALA A 132 2.04 20.03 -8.13
CA ALA A 132 2.02 20.83 -6.90
C ALA A 132 1.50 20.04 -5.69
N ALA A 133 0.49 19.21 -5.88
CA ALA A 133 -0.04 18.33 -4.83
C ALA A 133 0.98 17.26 -4.41
N LEU A 134 1.68 16.65 -5.35
CA LEU A 134 2.74 15.67 -5.10
C LEU A 134 3.93 16.29 -4.36
N GLU A 135 4.34 17.50 -4.75
CA GLU A 135 5.42 18.22 -4.07
C GLU A 135 5.03 18.59 -2.62
N ARG A 136 3.78 18.99 -2.40
CA ARG A 136 3.24 19.26 -1.06
C ARG A 136 3.21 17.99 -0.21
N GLU A 137 2.73 16.88 -0.76
CA GLU A 137 2.73 15.58 -0.08
C GLU A 137 4.15 15.19 0.34
N ARG A 138 5.11 15.33 -0.57
CA ARG A 138 6.53 15.04 -0.32
C ARG A 138 7.12 15.88 0.81
N LYS A 139 6.81 17.17 0.86
CA LYS A 139 7.25 18.05 1.96
C LYS A 139 6.69 17.59 3.30
N ILE A 140 5.41 17.22 3.34
CA ILE A 140 4.77 16.69 4.54
C ILE A 140 5.41 15.36 4.98
N GLN A 141 5.66 14.45 4.05
CA GLN A 141 6.31 13.16 4.34
C GLN A 141 7.72 13.37 4.93
N LYS A 142 8.54 14.26 4.33
CA LYS A 142 9.88 14.59 4.84
C LYS A 142 9.82 15.20 6.23
N ALA A 143 8.91 16.13 6.48
CA ALA A 143 8.71 16.73 7.78
C ALA A 143 8.29 15.69 8.83
N ALA A 144 7.34 14.81 8.49
CA ALA A 144 6.90 13.74 9.38
C ALA A 144 8.03 12.75 9.72
N LEU A 145 8.87 12.40 8.75
CA LEU A 145 10.04 11.56 8.98
C LEU A 145 11.08 12.24 9.90
N ALA A 146 11.36 13.52 9.67
CA ALA A 146 12.27 14.30 10.50
C ALA A 146 11.79 14.37 11.96
N ILE A 147 10.48 14.59 12.17
CA ILE A 147 9.89 14.60 13.51
C ILE A 147 9.98 13.22 14.17
N LYS A 148 9.64 12.15 13.44
CA LYS A 148 9.74 10.79 13.97
C LYS A 148 11.19 10.39 14.30
N LYS A 149 12.16 10.83 13.51
CA LYS A 149 13.58 10.61 13.77
C LYS A 149 14.05 11.33 15.05
N LYS A 150 13.54 12.56 15.28
CA LYS A 150 13.94 13.39 16.42
C LYS A 150 13.22 13.03 17.72
N TYR A 151 11.93 12.72 17.64
CA TYR A 151 11.06 12.57 18.82
C TYR A 151 10.49 11.15 18.99
N GLY A 152 10.89 10.22 18.13
CA GLY A 152 10.43 8.82 18.19
C GLY A 152 9.24 8.50 17.27
N LYS A 153 9.02 7.20 17.05
CA LYS A 153 8.03 6.69 16.08
C LYS A 153 6.59 7.11 16.38
N ASN A 154 6.27 7.35 17.66
CA ASN A 154 4.93 7.75 18.12
C ASN A 154 4.70 9.27 18.16
N ALA A 155 5.68 10.08 17.78
CA ALA A 155 5.56 11.54 17.81
C ALA A 155 4.49 12.09 16.84
N ILE A 156 4.26 11.38 15.73
CA ILE A 156 3.16 11.67 14.80
C ILE A 156 2.46 10.35 14.48
N LEU A 157 1.15 10.29 14.76
CA LEU A 157 0.27 9.19 14.44
C LEU A 157 -0.86 9.68 13.52
N LYS A 158 -1.35 8.79 12.65
CA LYS A 158 -2.60 9.05 11.90
C LYS A 158 -3.77 8.86 12.86
N ALA A 159 -4.88 9.59 12.67
CA ALA A 159 -6.07 9.50 13.52
C ALA A 159 -6.59 8.06 13.68
N MET A 160 -6.60 7.28 12.60
CA MET A 160 -6.98 5.86 12.61
C MET A 160 -6.12 4.98 13.54
N ASN A 161 -4.91 5.44 13.94
CA ASN A 161 -4.08 4.72 14.90
C ASN A 161 -4.50 4.99 16.37
N LEU A 162 -5.50 5.83 16.59
CA LEU A 162 -6.09 6.15 17.88
C LEU A 162 -7.47 5.50 18.08
N GLU A 163 -7.98 4.83 17.03
CA GLU A 163 -9.25 4.10 17.10
C GLU A 163 -9.13 2.84 17.98
N GLU A 164 -10.25 2.36 18.47
CA GLU A 164 -10.33 1.13 19.26
C GLU A 164 -9.81 -0.06 18.44
N GLY A 165 -8.95 -0.89 19.04
CA GLY A 165 -8.30 -2.01 18.37
C GLY A 165 -7.06 -1.65 17.54
N ALA A 166 -6.70 -0.37 17.40
CA ALA A 166 -5.48 0.03 16.70
C ALA A 166 -4.22 -0.33 17.49
N THR A 167 -3.30 -1.07 16.88
CA THR A 167 -2.09 -1.60 17.53
C THR A 167 -0.81 -0.86 17.19
N ALA A 168 -0.87 0.18 16.34
CA ALA A 168 0.32 0.84 15.81
C ALA A 168 1.22 1.46 16.90
N LYS A 169 0.61 2.09 17.92
CA LYS A 169 1.32 2.71 19.04
C LYS A 169 2.10 1.69 19.86
N ASP A 170 1.46 0.57 20.18
CA ASP A 170 2.07 -0.51 20.98
C ASP A 170 3.17 -1.23 20.18
N ARG A 171 2.92 -1.48 18.89
CA ARG A 171 3.92 -2.08 18.00
C ARG A 171 5.17 -1.23 17.85
N ASN A 172 5.05 0.08 17.84
CA ASN A 172 6.20 0.99 17.79
C ASN A 172 7.06 0.94 19.05
N ALA A 173 6.48 0.52 20.20
CA ALA A 173 7.19 0.35 21.48
C ALA A 173 7.77 -1.06 21.65
N GLN A 174 7.60 -1.97 20.70
CA GLN A 174 8.13 -3.33 20.76
C GLN A 174 9.53 -3.40 20.13
N ILE A 175 10.40 -4.20 20.74
CA ILE A 175 11.72 -4.56 20.22
C ILE A 175 11.69 -6.08 19.94
N GLY A 176 11.91 -6.47 18.67
CA GLY A 176 11.92 -7.88 18.28
C GLY A 176 10.60 -8.63 18.49
N GLY A 177 9.46 -7.91 18.56
CA GLY A 177 8.13 -8.49 18.78
C GLY A 177 7.73 -8.64 20.24
N HIS A 178 8.58 -8.25 21.19
CA HIS A 178 8.32 -8.25 22.62
C HIS A 178 8.17 -6.83 23.16
N LYS A 179 7.35 -6.65 24.21
CA LYS A 179 7.33 -5.37 24.93
C LYS A 179 8.69 -5.14 25.57
N ALA A 180 9.24 -3.96 25.32
CA ALA A 180 10.47 -3.48 26.00
C ALA A 180 10.15 -3.09 27.43
#